data_6e4648c243b77e7e2bfd1ee52c0991ee
#
_entry.id   6e4648c243b77e7e2bfd1ee52c0991ee
#
_cell.length_a   1.000
_cell.length_b   1.000
_cell.length_c   1.000
_cell.angle_alpha   90.00
_cell.angle_beta   90.00
_cell.angle_gamma   90.00
#
_symmetry.space_group_name_H-M   'P 1'
#
loop_
_entity.id
_entity.type
_entity.pdbx_description
1 polymer ?
#
loop_
_entity_poly.entity_id
_entity_poly.type
_entity_poly.pdbx_seq_one_letter_code
_entity_poly.pdbx_strand_id
1 'polypeptide(L)'
;MNNKLTLYPNLIKEALMTVRYPGNGKNLIENEMLYDDMRIDGMKVSFSLVFPKSPDPFSKSVCKAAEAAIHREISNDVEVTVNTRFQTPVKDEGEENVKYLRPKHIIAVSSGKGGVGKSTVAVNLAIGLAKMGMKVGLLDTDIFGPSVPKMFNVEQERPIAINFDGKDLIQPIEQYGVKLLSIGFFIDPDQPTLWRGAMATNALKQLLTEANWGDLDYFILDTPPGTSDIHLTLIHELDISGAIIVSTPQQVALADARKGINMYLNDKVNVPILGLVENMAWFTPTELPENRYYIFGKEGVKNLAEELNVPLLAQIPLVQGIQESGDKGTPAVLDPSSQEGIAFMGLAARTVSICDKK
;
A
#
# COMPACT_ATOMS: atom_id res chain seq x y z
N MET A 1 6.15 67.17 12.36
CA MET A 1 5.39 66.19 13.19
C MET A 1 5.82 64.82 12.72
N ASN A 2 6.69 64.15 13.50
CA ASN A 2 7.11 62.77 13.17
C ASN A 2 5.92 61.85 13.49
N ASN A 3 5.19 61.43 12.45
CA ASN A 3 4.25 60.32 12.55
C ASN A 3 5.08 59.04 12.77
N LYS A 4 5.30 58.64 14.04
CA LYS A 4 5.89 57.34 14.35
C LYS A 4 4.93 56.28 13.81
N LEU A 5 5.33 55.55 12.76
CA LEU A 5 4.61 54.40 12.27
C LEU A 5 4.47 53.38 13.42
N THR A 6 3.24 53.05 13.74
CA THR A 6 2.93 52.07 14.80
C THR A 6 2.43 50.79 14.15
N LEU A 7 3.15 49.67 14.33
CA LEU A 7 2.75 48.37 13.82
C LEU A 7 1.67 47.76 14.72
N TYR A 8 0.66 47.16 14.10
CA TYR A 8 -0.39 46.37 14.77
C TYR A 8 -0.79 45.17 13.92
N PRO A 9 -1.35 44.09 14.54
CA PRO A 9 -1.58 42.82 13.86
C PRO A 9 -2.40 42.90 12.57
N ASN A 10 -3.44 43.75 12.53
CA ASN A 10 -4.27 43.88 11.32
C ASN A 10 -3.51 44.46 10.12
N LEU A 11 -2.60 45.41 10.37
CA LEU A 11 -1.77 45.99 9.32
C LEU A 11 -0.86 44.92 8.67
N ILE A 12 -0.29 44.00 9.48
CA ILE A 12 0.50 42.91 9.02
C ILE A 12 -0.37 41.90 8.23
N LYS A 13 -1.59 41.58 8.71
CA LYS A 13 -2.54 40.70 8.01
C LYS A 13 -2.95 41.26 6.65
N GLU A 14 -3.21 42.55 6.55
CA GLU A 14 -3.54 43.24 5.29
C GLU A 14 -2.40 43.12 4.28
N ALA A 15 -1.15 43.31 4.69
CA ALA A 15 0.01 43.10 3.83
C ALA A 15 0.11 41.65 3.36
N LEU A 16 -0.14 40.67 4.22
CA LEU A 16 -0.09 39.23 3.90
C LEU A 16 -1.23 38.79 2.99
N MET A 17 -2.36 39.48 2.91
CA MET A 17 -3.44 39.22 1.95
C MET A 17 -2.98 39.45 0.49
N THR A 18 -1.92 40.20 0.26
CA THR A 18 -1.37 40.41 -1.09
C THR A 18 -0.53 39.25 -1.60
N VAL A 19 -0.11 38.34 -0.71
CA VAL A 19 0.73 37.19 -1.02
C VAL A 19 -0.12 35.96 -1.30
N ARG A 20 0.08 35.34 -2.47
CA ARG A 20 -0.64 34.11 -2.88
C ARG A 20 0.23 32.89 -2.69
N TYR A 21 -0.39 31.83 -2.13
CA TYR A 21 0.26 30.53 -2.05
C TYR A 21 0.19 29.80 -3.40
N PRO A 22 1.33 29.40 -4.00
CA PRO A 22 1.33 28.81 -5.35
C PRO A 22 0.61 27.47 -5.45
N GLY A 23 0.43 26.74 -4.33
CA GLY A 23 -0.22 25.44 -4.33
C GLY A 23 -1.71 25.46 -4.71
N ASN A 24 -2.43 26.58 -4.43
CA ASN A 24 -3.86 26.71 -4.72
C ASN A 24 -4.31 28.11 -5.16
N GLY A 25 -3.39 29.07 -5.24
CA GLY A 25 -3.65 30.44 -5.71
C GLY A 25 -4.40 31.36 -4.73
N LYS A 26 -4.86 30.91 -3.57
CA LYS A 26 -5.46 31.73 -2.51
C LYS A 26 -4.39 32.51 -1.76
N ASN A 27 -4.77 33.62 -1.10
CA ASN A 27 -3.82 34.37 -0.27
C ASN A 27 -3.52 33.64 1.06
N LEU A 28 -2.49 34.14 1.79
CA LEU A 28 -2.02 33.47 3.02
C LEU A 28 -3.06 33.50 4.14
N ILE A 29 -3.93 34.49 4.19
CA ILE A 29 -4.97 34.62 5.21
C ILE A 29 -6.17 33.72 4.88
N GLU A 30 -6.62 33.70 3.61
CA GLU A 30 -7.67 32.79 3.12
C GLU A 30 -7.28 31.32 3.25
N ASN A 31 -6.00 31.01 3.27
CA ASN A 31 -5.45 29.67 3.47
C ASN A 31 -5.18 29.35 4.96
N GLU A 32 -5.53 30.25 5.86
CA GLU A 32 -5.26 30.09 7.31
C GLU A 32 -3.78 29.74 7.62
N MET A 33 -2.86 30.23 6.77
CA MET A 33 -1.44 29.91 6.91
C MET A 33 -0.75 30.71 7.99
N LEU A 34 -1.33 31.80 8.51
CA LEU A 34 -0.77 32.61 9.58
C LEU A 34 -1.06 31.95 10.94
N TYR A 35 0.00 31.52 11.64
CA TYR A 35 -0.13 30.98 12.98
C TYR A 35 -0.35 32.06 14.01
N ASP A 36 -1.03 31.74 15.12
CA ASP A 36 -1.37 32.71 16.21
C ASP A 36 -0.19 32.87 17.17
N ASP A 37 1.00 33.20 16.64
CA ASP A 37 2.21 33.48 17.42
C ASP A 37 2.87 34.82 17.05
N MET A 38 2.09 35.71 16.39
CA MET A 38 2.60 37.00 15.95
C MET A 38 3.03 37.87 17.17
N ARG A 39 4.26 38.38 17.10
CA ARG A 39 4.82 39.31 18.07
C ARG A 39 5.29 40.56 17.36
N ILE A 40 4.92 41.72 17.94
CA ILE A 40 5.33 43.05 17.45
C ILE A 40 6.01 43.77 18.59
N ASP A 41 7.26 44.17 18.38
CA ASP A 41 8.04 44.97 19.33
C ASP A 41 8.66 46.16 18.58
N GLY A 42 8.04 47.34 18.72
CA GLY A 42 8.42 48.52 17.96
C GLY A 42 8.31 48.34 16.45
N MET A 43 9.44 48.30 15.76
CA MET A 43 9.54 48.07 14.32
C MET A 43 9.94 46.62 13.97
N LYS A 44 9.91 45.73 14.94
CA LYS A 44 10.21 44.30 14.72
C LYS A 44 8.91 43.50 14.73
N VAL A 45 8.74 42.64 13.74
CA VAL A 45 7.62 41.72 13.68
C VAL A 45 8.12 40.29 13.46
N SER A 46 7.63 39.37 14.25
CA SER A 46 7.90 37.94 14.06
C SER A 46 6.60 37.16 14.05
N PHE A 47 6.47 36.21 13.14
CA PHE A 47 5.32 35.30 13.02
C PHE A 47 5.71 34.01 12.32
N SER A 48 4.86 33.00 12.44
CA SER A 48 5.04 31.71 11.74
C SER A 48 4.01 31.55 10.63
N LEU A 49 4.44 30.96 9.51
CA LEU A 49 3.56 30.47 8.45
C LEU A 49 3.49 28.94 8.52
N VAL A 50 2.27 28.42 8.52
CA VAL A 50 1.99 26.97 8.54
C VAL A 50 1.77 26.48 7.13
N PHE A 51 2.58 25.52 6.71
CA PHE A 51 2.52 24.91 5.37
C PHE A 51 1.86 23.54 5.43
N PRO A 52 1.08 23.13 4.39
CA PRO A 52 0.29 21.90 4.42
C PRO A 52 1.12 20.62 4.32
N LYS A 53 2.40 20.71 3.93
CA LYS A 53 3.30 19.56 3.75
C LYS A 53 4.68 19.83 4.33
N SER A 54 5.36 18.78 4.79
CA SER A 54 6.75 18.84 5.23
C SER A 54 7.61 17.84 4.43
N PRO A 55 8.62 18.30 3.63
CA PRO A 55 8.90 19.70 3.26
C PRO A 55 7.94 20.24 2.21
N ASP A 56 7.56 21.50 2.32
CA ASP A 56 6.79 22.20 1.29
C ASP A 56 7.74 22.90 0.30
N PRO A 57 7.65 22.64 -1.02
CA PRO A 57 8.56 23.19 -2.01
C PRO A 57 8.46 24.71 -2.15
N PHE A 58 7.34 25.30 -1.72
CA PHE A 58 7.09 26.75 -1.83
C PHE A 58 7.43 27.52 -0.53
N SER A 59 7.75 26.83 0.57
CA SER A 59 7.94 27.45 1.87
C SER A 59 8.92 28.62 1.85
N LYS A 60 10.12 28.41 1.27
CA LYS A 60 11.16 29.46 1.19
C LYS A 60 10.73 30.65 0.34
N SER A 61 10.05 30.43 -0.78
CA SER A 61 9.60 31.49 -1.69
C SER A 61 8.46 32.28 -1.10
N VAL A 62 7.53 31.62 -0.39
CA VAL A 62 6.38 32.25 0.27
C VAL A 62 6.82 33.08 1.48
N CYS A 63 7.77 32.60 2.28
CA CYS A 63 8.33 33.40 3.39
C CYS A 63 9.01 34.69 2.88
N LYS A 64 9.79 34.60 1.82
CA LYS A 64 10.40 35.79 1.19
C LYS A 64 9.35 36.74 0.61
N ALA A 65 8.28 36.20 0.00
CA ALA A 65 7.20 37.02 -0.53
C ALA A 65 6.41 37.71 0.59
N ALA A 66 6.23 37.07 1.74
CA ALA A 66 5.59 37.65 2.94
C ALA A 66 6.42 38.80 3.50
N GLU A 67 7.74 38.63 3.64
CA GLU A 67 8.68 39.68 4.06
C GLU A 67 8.63 40.86 3.07
N ALA A 68 8.75 40.61 1.77
CA ALA A 68 8.69 41.63 0.74
C ALA A 68 7.35 42.39 0.71
N ALA A 69 6.24 41.70 0.97
CA ALA A 69 4.92 42.35 1.07
C ALA A 69 4.84 43.33 2.24
N ILE A 70 5.34 42.95 3.41
CA ILE A 70 5.39 43.85 4.58
C ILE A 70 6.27 45.06 4.30
N HIS A 71 7.44 44.88 3.69
CA HIS A 71 8.30 46.01 3.29
C HIS A 71 7.62 46.92 2.28
N ARG A 72 6.91 46.39 1.30
CA ARG A 72 6.24 47.16 0.25
C ARG A 72 5.02 47.92 0.77
N GLU A 73 4.18 47.27 1.57
CA GLU A 73 2.88 47.83 1.99
C GLU A 73 3.00 48.71 3.26
N ILE A 74 4.05 48.49 4.08
CA ILE A 74 4.17 49.17 5.37
C ILE A 74 5.43 50.06 5.40
N SER A 75 6.62 49.50 5.46
CA SER A 75 7.91 50.24 5.42
C SER A 75 9.10 49.28 5.31
N ASN A 76 10.13 49.72 4.60
CA ASN A 76 11.42 49.01 4.55
C ASN A 76 12.18 49.00 5.90
N ASP A 77 11.76 49.86 6.88
CA ASP A 77 12.41 49.93 8.17
C ASP A 77 11.89 48.87 9.17
N VAL A 78 10.91 48.05 8.75
CA VAL A 78 10.38 46.95 9.57
C VAL A 78 11.32 45.75 9.52
N GLU A 79 11.80 45.31 10.66
CA GLU A 79 12.55 44.03 10.76
C GLU A 79 11.54 42.88 10.81
N VAL A 80 11.52 42.05 9.77
CA VAL A 80 10.57 40.94 9.62
C VAL A 80 11.26 39.61 9.87
N THR A 81 10.72 38.77 10.75
CA THR A 81 11.17 37.39 10.93
C THR A 81 10.00 36.45 10.66
N VAL A 82 10.08 35.69 9.57
CA VAL A 82 9.09 34.69 9.20
C VAL A 82 9.62 33.29 9.51
N ASN A 83 8.97 32.60 10.44
CA ASN A 83 9.26 31.22 10.77
C ASN A 83 8.38 30.27 9.95
N THR A 84 8.88 29.08 9.68
CA THR A 84 8.10 28.04 9.01
C THR A 84 7.64 27.00 10.02
N ARG A 85 6.35 26.70 9.99
CA ARG A 85 5.77 25.52 10.62
C ARG A 85 5.17 24.65 9.52
N PHE A 86 5.16 23.37 9.74
CA PHE A 86 4.44 22.46 8.87
C PHE A 86 3.24 21.96 9.66
N GLN A 87 2.10 21.81 8.97
CA GLN A 87 1.00 21.05 9.57
C GLN A 87 1.57 19.66 9.84
N THR A 88 1.83 19.36 11.09
CA THR A 88 1.87 18.00 11.53
C THR A 88 0.51 17.46 11.13
N PRO A 89 0.38 16.29 10.48
CA PRO A 89 -0.93 15.68 10.35
C PRO A 89 -1.46 15.65 11.78
N VAL A 90 -2.49 16.46 12.03
CA VAL A 90 -3.24 16.40 13.27
C VAL A 90 -3.77 14.98 13.25
N LYS A 91 -3.23 14.11 14.10
CA LYS A 91 -4.01 12.99 14.55
C LYS A 91 -5.21 13.66 15.21
N ASP A 92 -6.34 13.63 14.52
CA ASP A 92 -7.62 14.00 15.09
C ASP A 92 -7.84 13.07 16.29
N GLU A 93 -7.48 13.52 17.48
CA GLU A 93 -7.79 12.87 18.76
C GLU A 93 -9.29 12.97 19.07
N GLY A 94 -10.11 13.46 18.13
CA GLY A 94 -11.55 13.68 18.29
C GLY A 94 -12.46 12.94 17.33
N GLU A 95 -11.99 12.45 16.19
CA GLU A 95 -12.66 11.38 15.45
C GLU A 95 -11.93 10.08 15.74
N GLU A 96 -12.54 9.17 16.48
CA GLU A 96 -12.21 7.75 16.37
C GLU A 96 -12.25 7.44 14.87
N ASN A 97 -11.09 7.43 14.22
CA ASN A 97 -10.91 6.84 12.93
C ASN A 97 -11.32 5.39 13.09
N VAL A 98 -12.60 5.12 12.87
CA VAL A 98 -13.13 3.76 12.83
C VAL A 98 -12.39 3.12 11.69
N LYS A 99 -11.28 2.44 12.01
CA LYS A 99 -10.54 1.66 11.05
C LYS A 99 -11.46 0.53 10.63
N TYR A 100 -12.06 0.67 9.46
CA TYR A 100 -12.90 -0.37 8.85
C TYR A 100 -12.09 -1.59 8.43
N LEU A 101 -10.76 -1.52 8.55
CA LEU A 101 -9.82 -2.62 8.36
C LEU A 101 -9.14 -2.92 9.70
N ARG A 102 -9.46 -4.06 10.31
CA ARG A 102 -8.91 -4.52 11.60
C ARG A 102 -8.36 -5.94 11.47
N PRO A 103 -7.25 -6.14 10.81
CA PRO A 103 -6.63 -7.46 10.69
C PRO A 103 -5.74 -7.75 11.90
N LYS A 104 -5.68 -9.03 12.31
CA LYS A 104 -4.66 -9.49 13.25
C LYS A 104 -3.30 -9.59 12.58
N HIS A 105 -3.29 -10.07 11.34
CA HIS A 105 -2.09 -10.22 10.53
C HIS A 105 -2.27 -9.66 9.13
N ILE A 106 -1.34 -8.81 8.70
CA ILE A 106 -1.25 -8.31 7.32
C ILE A 106 -0.05 -8.98 6.66
N ILE A 107 -0.30 -9.73 5.58
CA ILE A 107 0.73 -10.49 4.88
C ILE A 107 0.85 -9.99 3.44
N ALA A 108 2.04 -9.51 3.08
CA ALA A 108 2.35 -9.17 1.69
C ALA A 108 2.82 -10.44 0.95
N VAL A 109 2.13 -10.79 -0.13
CA VAL A 109 2.59 -11.81 -1.09
C VAL A 109 3.26 -11.08 -2.24
N SER A 110 4.57 -11.28 -2.40
CA SER A 110 5.41 -10.51 -3.31
C SER A 110 6.30 -11.40 -4.16
N SER A 111 6.83 -10.85 -5.24
CA SER A 111 7.78 -11.54 -6.12
C SER A 111 8.78 -10.57 -6.71
N GLY A 112 9.99 -11.05 -6.99
CA GLY A 112 11.04 -10.24 -7.61
C GLY A 112 10.77 -9.91 -9.09
N LYS A 113 9.95 -10.71 -9.79
CA LYS A 113 9.56 -10.48 -11.18
C LYS A 113 8.16 -11.02 -11.48
N GLY A 114 7.58 -10.60 -12.62
CA GLY A 114 6.31 -11.12 -13.12
C GLY A 114 6.41 -12.57 -13.63
N GLY A 115 5.26 -13.25 -13.69
CA GLY A 115 5.13 -14.59 -14.27
C GLY A 115 5.57 -15.75 -13.39
N VAL A 116 5.91 -15.54 -12.11
CA VAL A 116 6.27 -16.61 -11.16
C VAL A 116 5.06 -17.23 -10.45
N GLY A 117 3.84 -16.76 -10.72
CA GLY A 117 2.60 -17.26 -10.12
C GLY A 117 2.28 -16.65 -8.76
N LYS A 118 2.73 -15.42 -8.48
CA LYS A 118 2.48 -14.68 -7.25
C LYS A 118 0.99 -14.61 -6.90
N SER A 119 0.14 -14.13 -7.81
CA SER A 119 -1.31 -13.99 -7.60
C SER A 119 -2.00 -15.35 -7.40
N THR A 120 -1.56 -16.40 -8.12
CA THR A 120 -2.04 -17.77 -7.89
C THR A 120 -1.75 -18.21 -6.45
N VAL A 121 -0.56 -17.92 -5.94
CA VAL A 121 -0.20 -18.23 -4.54
C VAL A 121 -1.03 -17.40 -3.57
N ALA A 122 -1.20 -16.08 -3.79
CA ALA A 122 -1.99 -15.20 -2.94
C ALA A 122 -3.46 -15.64 -2.84
N VAL A 123 -4.09 -15.95 -3.98
CA VAL A 123 -5.47 -16.42 -4.07
C VAL A 123 -5.65 -17.74 -3.31
N ASN A 124 -4.82 -18.74 -3.60
CA ASN A 124 -4.93 -20.04 -2.95
C ASN A 124 -4.58 -19.99 -1.46
N LEU A 125 -3.65 -19.13 -1.04
CA LEU A 125 -3.37 -18.88 0.38
C LEU A 125 -4.59 -18.28 1.08
N ALA A 126 -5.19 -17.22 0.53
CA ALA A 126 -6.35 -16.57 1.13
C ALA A 126 -7.53 -17.56 1.31
N ILE A 127 -7.84 -18.32 0.26
CA ILE A 127 -8.92 -19.33 0.33
C ILE A 127 -8.54 -20.47 1.27
N GLY A 128 -7.28 -20.92 1.28
CA GLY A 128 -6.79 -21.95 2.21
C GLY A 128 -6.98 -21.51 3.67
N LEU A 129 -6.65 -20.28 4.01
CA LEU A 129 -6.90 -19.70 5.35
C LEU A 129 -8.40 -19.64 5.68
N ALA A 130 -9.24 -19.21 4.71
CA ALA A 130 -10.69 -19.18 4.90
C ALA A 130 -11.27 -20.59 5.13
N LYS A 131 -10.77 -21.62 4.42
CA LYS A 131 -11.16 -23.03 4.65
C LYS A 131 -10.73 -23.55 6.03
N MET A 132 -9.72 -22.95 6.65
CA MET A 132 -9.35 -23.24 8.04
C MET A 132 -10.20 -22.48 9.07
N GLY A 133 -11.24 -21.74 8.64
CA GLY A 133 -12.16 -20.99 9.49
C GLY A 133 -11.71 -19.59 9.87
N MET A 134 -10.64 -19.08 9.25
CA MET A 134 -10.15 -17.71 9.48
C MET A 134 -10.99 -16.70 8.70
N LYS A 135 -11.16 -15.49 9.26
CA LYS A 135 -11.73 -14.34 8.55
C LYS A 135 -10.65 -13.71 7.69
N VAL A 136 -10.80 -13.75 6.37
CA VAL A 136 -9.75 -13.38 5.43
C VAL A 136 -10.21 -12.26 4.50
N GLY A 137 -9.35 -11.24 4.34
CA GLY A 137 -9.43 -10.25 3.29
C GLY A 137 -8.30 -10.45 2.27
N LEU A 138 -8.57 -10.19 1.01
CA LEU A 138 -7.57 -10.17 -0.07
C LEU A 138 -7.69 -8.86 -0.85
N LEU A 139 -6.61 -8.11 -0.93
CA LEU A 139 -6.51 -6.92 -1.77
C LEU A 139 -5.51 -7.17 -2.90
N ASP A 140 -6.01 -7.12 -4.13
CA ASP A 140 -5.19 -7.14 -5.34
C ASP A 140 -4.75 -5.71 -5.68
N THR A 141 -3.46 -5.48 -5.62
CA THR A 141 -2.84 -4.18 -5.86
C THR A 141 -2.03 -4.13 -7.15
N ASP A 142 -2.12 -5.17 -8.00
CA ASP A 142 -1.45 -5.22 -9.31
C ASP A 142 -2.27 -4.46 -10.35
N ILE A 143 -1.96 -3.19 -10.54
CA ILE A 143 -2.69 -2.28 -11.44
C ILE A 143 -2.54 -2.67 -12.90
N PHE A 144 -1.40 -3.23 -13.26
CA PHE A 144 -1.07 -3.52 -14.66
C PHE A 144 -1.54 -4.90 -15.14
N GLY A 145 -1.92 -5.77 -14.22
CA GLY A 145 -2.40 -7.11 -14.52
C GLY A 145 -3.30 -7.69 -13.43
N PRO A 146 -4.43 -7.01 -13.11
CA PRO A 146 -5.30 -7.45 -12.04
C PRO A 146 -5.97 -8.78 -12.40
N SER A 147 -5.37 -9.89 -11.96
CA SER A 147 -5.80 -11.26 -12.31
C SER A 147 -6.71 -11.90 -11.26
N VAL A 148 -6.77 -11.35 -10.06
CA VAL A 148 -7.51 -11.93 -8.93
C VAL A 148 -9.02 -12.03 -9.19
N PRO A 149 -9.71 -11.03 -9.79
CA PRO A 149 -11.13 -11.15 -10.11
C PRO A 149 -11.44 -12.36 -11.00
N LYS A 150 -10.58 -12.66 -11.98
CA LYS A 150 -10.68 -13.84 -12.85
C LYS A 150 -10.56 -15.13 -12.06
N MET A 151 -9.52 -15.21 -11.23
CA MET A 151 -9.26 -16.40 -10.41
C MET A 151 -10.36 -16.70 -9.39
N PHE A 152 -11.14 -15.68 -8.98
CA PHE A 152 -12.29 -15.83 -8.09
C PHE A 152 -13.61 -16.01 -8.82
N ASN A 153 -13.64 -15.99 -10.17
CA ASN A 153 -14.85 -16.01 -10.99
C ASN A 153 -15.82 -14.85 -10.65
N VAL A 154 -15.30 -13.67 -10.41
CA VAL A 154 -16.07 -12.45 -10.06
C VAL A 154 -15.73 -11.26 -10.97
N GLU A 155 -15.26 -11.49 -12.20
CA GLU A 155 -14.87 -10.45 -13.15
C GLU A 155 -16.03 -9.51 -13.50
N GLN A 156 -17.26 -10.04 -13.49
CA GLN A 156 -18.48 -9.28 -13.81
C GLN A 156 -19.08 -8.59 -12.59
N GLU A 157 -18.60 -8.92 -11.40
CA GLU A 157 -19.06 -8.29 -10.17
C GLU A 157 -18.50 -6.87 -10.05
N ARG A 158 -19.23 -6.01 -9.35
CA ARG A 158 -18.79 -4.65 -9.03
C ARG A 158 -19.04 -4.39 -7.56
N PRO A 159 -18.02 -3.93 -6.81
CA PRO A 159 -18.21 -3.47 -5.45
C PRO A 159 -19.25 -2.35 -5.40
N ILE A 160 -20.13 -2.39 -4.42
CA ILE A 160 -21.16 -1.38 -4.21
C ILE A 160 -20.79 -0.46 -3.05
N ALA A 161 -21.27 0.79 -3.09
CA ALA A 161 -21.21 1.66 -1.94
C ALA A 161 -22.37 1.35 -0.98
N ILE A 162 -22.06 1.22 0.30
CA ILE A 162 -23.03 1.05 1.38
C ILE A 162 -22.89 2.19 2.37
N ASN A 163 -23.99 2.64 2.96
CA ASN A 163 -23.93 3.59 4.07
C ASN A 163 -23.78 2.82 5.38
N PHE A 164 -22.67 3.05 6.07
CA PHE A 164 -22.38 2.45 7.38
C PHE A 164 -22.02 3.58 8.36
N ASP A 165 -22.81 3.73 9.40
CA ASP A 165 -22.71 4.78 10.42
C ASP A 165 -22.59 6.22 9.81
N GLY A 166 -23.37 6.48 8.74
CA GLY A 166 -23.39 7.79 8.07
C GLY A 166 -22.22 8.06 7.12
N LYS A 167 -21.35 7.07 6.88
CA LYS A 167 -20.27 7.12 5.89
C LYS A 167 -20.53 6.12 4.77
N ASP A 168 -20.26 6.54 3.55
CA ASP A 168 -20.34 5.66 2.39
C ASP A 168 -19.05 4.86 2.28
N LEU A 169 -19.15 3.53 2.39
CA LEU A 169 -18.04 2.59 2.33
C LEU A 169 -18.18 1.68 1.12
N ILE A 170 -17.06 1.27 0.56
CA ILE A 170 -16.97 0.23 -0.47
C ILE A 170 -17.22 -1.12 0.20
N GLN A 171 -18.23 -1.86 -0.24
CA GLN A 171 -18.46 -3.22 0.23
C GLN A 171 -17.60 -4.20 -0.56
N PRO A 172 -16.66 -4.93 0.07
CA PRO A 172 -15.89 -5.96 -0.60
C PRO A 172 -16.80 -7.08 -1.15
N ILE A 173 -16.40 -7.66 -2.28
CA ILE A 173 -17.04 -8.85 -2.82
C ILE A 173 -16.66 -10.04 -1.93
N GLU A 174 -17.61 -10.92 -1.63
CA GLU A 174 -17.36 -12.13 -0.85
C GLU A 174 -17.47 -13.36 -1.73
N GLN A 175 -16.38 -14.10 -1.87
CA GLN A 175 -16.35 -15.35 -2.62
C GLN A 175 -15.40 -16.35 -1.94
N TYR A 176 -15.77 -17.61 -1.90
CA TYR A 176 -15.02 -18.70 -1.25
C TYR A 176 -14.63 -18.42 0.22
N GLY A 177 -15.45 -17.61 0.94
CA GLY A 177 -15.17 -17.21 2.32
C GLY A 177 -14.12 -16.11 2.49
N VAL A 178 -13.74 -15.45 1.40
CA VAL A 178 -12.76 -14.35 1.37
C VAL A 178 -13.45 -13.04 0.97
N LYS A 179 -13.21 -11.97 1.71
CA LYS A 179 -13.54 -10.60 1.31
C LYS A 179 -12.51 -10.12 0.32
N LEU A 180 -12.94 -9.71 -0.86
CA LEU A 180 -12.07 -9.38 -1.98
C LEU A 180 -12.30 -7.97 -2.50
N LEU A 181 -11.22 -7.21 -2.68
CA LEU A 181 -11.17 -6.05 -3.56
C LEU A 181 -9.99 -6.14 -4.50
N SER A 182 -10.16 -5.65 -5.69
CA SER A 182 -9.12 -5.50 -6.71
C SER A 182 -9.28 -4.17 -7.40
N ILE A 183 -8.17 -3.54 -7.74
CA ILE A 183 -8.17 -2.38 -8.61
C ILE A 183 -8.84 -2.69 -9.96
N GLY A 184 -8.78 -3.97 -10.38
CA GLY A 184 -9.42 -4.46 -11.61
C GLY A 184 -10.94 -4.29 -11.67
N PHE A 185 -11.63 -4.15 -10.54
CA PHE A 185 -13.07 -3.88 -10.53
C PHE A 185 -13.43 -2.46 -10.99
N PHE A 186 -12.46 -1.55 -10.99
CA PHE A 186 -12.63 -0.13 -11.30
C PHE A 186 -11.96 0.27 -12.64
N ILE A 187 -11.40 -0.70 -13.36
CA ILE A 187 -10.74 -0.51 -14.64
C ILE A 187 -11.59 -1.16 -15.73
N ASP A 188 -11.79 -0.47 -16.84
CA ASP A 188 -12.39 -1.04 -18.03
C ASP A 188 -11.34 -1.93 -18.73
N PRO A 189 -11.59 -3.25 -18.90
CA PRO A 189 -10.64 -4.15 -19.52
C PRO A 189 -10.29 -3.78 -20.97
N ASP A 190 -11.20 -3.12 -21.68
CA ASP A 190 -11.07 -2.76 -23.10
C ASP A 190 -10.37 -1.41 -23.32
N GLN A 191 -10.07 -0.67 -22.25
CA GLN A 191 -9.39 0.61 -22.34
C GLN A 191 -7.96 0.57 -21.81
N PRO A 192 -6.99 1.19 -22.49
CA PRO A 192 -5.64 1.28 -21.96
C PRO A 192 -5.65 2.06 -20.66
N THR A 193 -5.24 1.40 -19.59
CA THR A 193 -5.22 2.00 -18.25
C THR A 193 -4.11 3.05 -18.16
N LEU A 194 -4.49 4.31 -18.19
CA LEU A 194 -3.57 5.45 -18.03
C LEU A 194 -3.38 5.82 -16.53
N TRP A 195 -3.41 4.85 -15.64
CA TRP A 195 -3.19 5.07 -14.22
C TRP A 195 -1.73 5.44 -13.98
N ARG A 196 -1.49 6.71 -13.74
CA ARG A 196 -0.15 7.20 -13.35
C ARG A 196 0.00 7.14 -11.84
N GLY A 197 1.23 6.90 -11.36
CA GLY A 197 1.61 6.63 -9.98
C GLY A 197 0.70 7.20 -8.89
N ALA A 198 0.47 8.52 -8.86
CA ALA A 198 -0.36 9.15 -7.82
C ALA A 198 -1.85 8.74 -7.85
N MET A 199 -2.43 8.51 -9.03
CA MET A 199 -3.84 8.05 -9.13
C MET A 199 -3.99 6.64 -8.60
N ALA A 200 -3.06 5.77 -8.97
CA ALA A 200 -2.99 4.40 -8.50
C ALA A 200 -2.84 4.31 -6.97
N THR A 201 -1.92 5.08 -6.43
CA THR A 201 -1.69 5.18 -4.99
C THR A 201 -2.93 5.67 -4.23
N ASN A 202 -3.62 6.71 -4.75
CA ASN A 202 -4.83 7.22 -4.11
C ASN A 202 -5.98 6.20 -4.15
N ALA A 203 -6.18 5.50 -5.26
CA ALA A 203 -7.19 4.46 -5.35
C ALA A 203 -6.92 3.31 -4.37
N LEU A 204 -5.66 2.85 -4.27
CA LEU A 204 -5.30 1.85 -3.28
C LEU A 204 -5.54 2.31 -1.85
N LYS A 205 -5.24 3.58 -1.52
CA LYS A 205 -5.56 4.15 -0.21
C LYS A 205 -7.06 4.10 0.07
N GLN A 206 -7.90 4.47 -0.90
CA GLN A 206 -9.35 4.37 -0.76
C GLN A 206 -9.81 2.92 -0.51
N LEU A 207 -9.29 1.95 -1.28
CA LEU A 207 -9.62 0.53 -1.06
C LEU A 207 -9.18 0.02 0.32
N LEU A 208 -8.16 0.60 0.93
CA LEU A 208 -7.70 0.26 2.26
C LEU A 208 -8.54 0.94 3.36
N THR A 209 -8.86 2.23 3.19
CA THR A 209 -9.41 3.07 4.26
C THR A 209 -10.92 3.31 4.17
N GLU A 210 -11.51 3.21 2.96
CA GLU A 210 -12.92 3.49 2.68
C GLU A 210 -13.71 2.21 2.34
N ALA A 211 -13.15 1.01 2.60
CA ALA A 211 -13.85 -0.25 2.40
C ALA A 211 -14.24 -0.91 3.73
N ASN A 212 -15.40 -1.56 3.74
CA ASN A 212 -15.95 -2.27 4.90
C ASN A 212 -15.29 -3.65 5.09
N TRP A 213 -14.00 -3.67 5.40
CA TRP A 213 -13.27 -4.90 5.67
C TRP A 213 -13.71 -5.57 6.98
N GLY A 214 -13.97 -4.77 8.01
CA GLY A 214 -14.30 -5.23 9.36
C GLY A 214 -13.15 -5.95 10.06
N ASP A 215 -13.49 -6.82 11.02
CA ASP A 215 -12.50 -7.61 11.75
C ASP A 215 -12.05 -8.81 10.92
N LEU A 216 -10.75 -8.92 10.69
CA LEU A 216 -10.11 -9.99 9.93
C LEU A 216 -9.05 -10.69 10.79
N ASP A 217 -8.89 -12.01 10.60
CA ASP A 217 -7.73 -12.72 11.14
C ASP A 217 -6.50 -12.48 10.24
N TYR A 218 -6.70 -12.53 8.92
CA TYR A 218 -5.65 -12.32 7.93
C TYR A 218 -6.08 -11.34 6.85
N PHE A 219 -5.18 -10.42 6.50
CA PHE A 219 -5.33 -9.55 5.34
C PHE A 219 -4.17 -9.80 4.38
N ILE A 220 -4.48 -10.37 3.23
CA ILE A 220 -3.49 -10.74 2.22
C ILE A 220 -3.40 -9.61 1.18
N LEU A 221 -2.18 -9.15 0.92
CA LEU A 221 -1.88 -8.17 -0.12
C LEU A 221 -1.22 -8.89 -1.29
N ASP A 222 -1.89 -8.98 -2.43
CA ASP A 222 -1.27 -9.42 -3.68
C ASP A 222 -0.57 -8.22 -4.31
N THR A 223 0.75 -8.09 -4.11
CA THR A 223 1.52 -6.89 -4.50
C THR A 223 1.88 -6.93 -5.99
N PRO A 224 2.16 -5.79 -6.65
CA PRO A 224 2.72 -5.81 -8.00
C PRO A 224 4.05 -6.57 -8.05
N PRO A 225 4.50 -7.06 -9.21
CA PRO A 225 5.81 -7.68 -9.32
C PRO A 225 6.94 -6.65 -9.18
N GLY A 226 8.09 -7.10 -8.66
CA GLY A 226 9.28 -6.26 -8.50
C GLY A 226 9.24 -5.35 -7.26
N THR A 227 9.82 -4.16 -7.38
CA THR A 227 9.95 -3.17 -6.29
C THR A 227 9.45 -1.81 -6.77
N SER A 228 8.14 -1.60 -6.78
CA SER A 228 7.50 -0.36 -7.24
C SER A 228 7.15 0.57 -6.08
N ASP A 229 6.82 1.85 -6.39
CA ASP A 229 6.35 2.83 -5.40
C ASP A 229 5.10 2.37 -4.66
N ILE A 230 4.31 1.45 -5.25
CA ILE A 230 3.14 0.85 -4.61
C ILE A 230 3.53 0.04 -3.37
N HIS A 231 4.64 -0.72 -3.43
CA HIS A 231 5.14 -1.44 -2.25
C HIS A 231 5.46 -0.48 -1.11
N LEU A 232 6.15 0.63 -1.39
CA LEU A 232 6.48 1.62 -0.37
C LEU A 232 5.21 2.27 0.21
N THR A 233 4.21 2.54 -0.64
CA THR A 233 2.93 3.07 -0.18
C THR A 233 2.23 2.10 0.76
N LEU A 234 2.11 0.82 0.40
CA LEU A 234 1.48 -0.20 1.25
C LEU A 234 2.20 -0.35 2.59
N ILE A 235 3.54 -0.33 2.57
CA ILE A 235 4.37 -0.42 3.78
C ILE A 235 4.17 0.80 4.69
N HIS A 236 4.01 2.00 4.12
CA HIS A 236 3.77 3.21 4.90
C HIS A 236 2.35 3.33 5.46
N GLU A 237 1.35 2.79 4.74
CA GLU A 237 -0.05 2.88 5.15
C GLU A 237 -0.46 1.73 6.10
N LEU A 238 0.26 0.62 6.10
CA LEU A 238 -0.11 -0.60 6.82
C LEU A 238 1.04 -1.12 7.69
N ASP A 239 0.68 -1.63 8.86
CA ASP A 239 1.61 -2.38 9.72
C ASP A 239 1.70 -3.83 9.25
N ILE A 240 2.55 -4.06 8.22
CA ILE A 240 2.69 -5.36 7.58
C ILE A 240 3.40 -6.33 8.53
N SER A 241 2.70 -7.37 8.96
CA SER A 241 3.21 -8.41 9.87
C SER A 241 4.36 -9.22 9.27
N GLY A 242 4.41 -9.31 7.93
CA GLY A 242 5.52 -9.92 7.21
C GLY A 242 5.23 -10.20 5.74
N ALA A 243 6.26 -10.56 4.99
CA ALA A 243 6.18 -10.83 3.56
C ALA A 243 6.44 -12.30 3.25
N ILE A 244 5.68 -12.85 2.30
CA ILE A 244 5.90 -14.16 1.66
C ILE A 244 6.42 -13.88 0.26
N ILE A 245 7.59 -14.42 -0.07
CA ILE A 245 8.22 -14.19 -1.37
C ILE A 245 8.05 -15.41 -2.25
N VAL A 246 7.42 -15.22 -3.41
CA VAL A 246 7.17 -16.27 -4.41
C VAL A 246 8.22 -16.17 -5.51
N SER A 247 8.85 -17.30 -5.84
CA SER A 247 9.78 -17.41 -6.97
C SER A 247 9.73 -18.81 -7.61
N THR A 248 10.28 -18.91 -8.81
CA THR A 248 10.58 -20.18 -9.47
C THR A 248 12.03 -20.56 -9.19
N PRO A 249 12.42 -21.87 -9.38
CA PRO A 249 13.80 -22.34 -9.11
C PRO A 249 14.89 -21.72 -10.01
N GLN A 250 14.54 -20.99 -11.06
CA GLN A 250 15.48 -20.41 -12.03
C GLN A 250 16.41 -19.38 -11.39
N GLN A 251 17.71 -19.43 -11.68
CA GLN A 251 18.70 -18.49 -11.16
C GLN A 251 18.36 -17.02 -11.43
N VAL A 252 17.81 -16.71 -12.61
CA VAL A 252 17.38 -15.35 -12.95
C VAL A 252 16.24 -14.90 -12.04
N ALA A 253 15.27 -15.76 -11.73
CA ALA A 253 14.16 -15.45 -10.82
C ALA A 253 14.65 -15.27 -9.37
N LEU A 254 15.62 -16.09 -8.96
CA LEU A 254 16.22 -16.00 -7.62
C LEU A 254 17.01 -14.70 -7.42
N ALA A 255 17.72 -14.24 -8.46
CA ALA A 255 18.42 -12.94 -8.39
C ALA A 255 17.45 -11.77 -8.15
N ASP A 256 16.28 -11.79 -8.80
CA ASP A 256 15.26 -10.78 -8.60
C ASP A 256 14.51 -10.96 -7.26
N ALA A 257 14.28 -12.20 -6.82
CA ALA A 257 13.71 -12.48 -5.50
C ALA A 257 14.58 -11.92 -4.38
N ARG A 258 15.93 -12.05 -4.48
CA ARG A 258 16.88 -11.45 -3.52
C ARG A 258 16.72 -9.93 -3.42
N LYS A 259 16.52 -9.24 -4.55
CA LYS A 259 16.28 -7.79 -4.54
C LYS A 259 14.98 -7.44 -3.80
N GLY A 260 13.91 -8.19 -4.03
CA GLY A 260 12.65 -8.03 -3.32
C GLY A 260 12.80 -8.29 -1.81
N ILE A 261 13.50 -9.35 -1.42
CA ILE A 261 13.79 -9.67 -0.01
C ILE A 261 14.57 -8.52 0.65
N ASN A 262 15.62 -8.03 0.01
CA ASN A 262 16.43 -6.93 0.52
C ASN A 262 15.63 -5.63 0.66
N MET A 263 14.63 -5.38 -0.19
CA MET A 263 13.72 -4.23 -0.03
C MET A 263 12.95 -4.33 1.29
N TYR A 264 12.36 -5.48 1.60
CA TYR A 264 11.60 -5.67 2.84
C TYR A 264 12.48 -5.63 4.10
N LEU A 265 13.72 -6.15 4.01
CA LEU A 265 14.68 -6.18 5.12
C LEU A 265 15.46 -4.87 5.30
N ASN A 266 15.30 -3.89 4.41
CA ASN A 266 15.95 -2.59 4.54
C ASN A 266 15.55 -1.90 5.85
N ASP A 267 16.50 -1.25 6.55
CA ASP A 267 16.27 -0.60 7.85
C ASP A 267 15.10 0.41 7.87
N LYS A 268 14.79 1.02 6.73
CA LYS A 268 13.67 1.97 6.61
C LYS A 268 12.32 1.29 6.42
N VAL A 269 12.30 0.05 5.99
CA VAL A 269 11.10 -0.76 5.68
C VAL A 269 10.84 -1.74 6.82
N ASN A 270 11.85 -2.50 7.23
CA ASN A 270 11.88 -3.40 8.37
C ASN A 270 10.68 -4.37 8.46
N VAL A 271 10.26 -4.92 7.33
CA VAL A 271 9.22 -5.93 7.26
C VAL A 271 9.85 -7.32 7.24
N PRO A 272 9.55 -8.21 8.21
CA PRO A 272 10.16 -9.52 8.28
C PRO A 272 9.71 -10.43 7.14
N ILE A 273 10.59 -11.30 6.67
CA ILE A 273 10.24 -12.36 5.72
C ILE A 273 9.66 -13.54 6.51
N LEU A 274 8.38 -13.87 6.27
CA LEU A 274 7.71 -15.04 6.87
C LEU A 274 8.21 -16.33 6.25
N GLY A 275 8.58 -16.28 4.97
CA GLY A 275 9.16 -17.41 4.28
C GLY A 275 9.10 -17.28 2.76
N LEU A 276 9.65 -18.28 2.10
CA LEU A 276 9.70 -18.37 0.64
C LEU A 276 8.77 -19.47 0.12
N VAL A 277 8.20 -19.26 -1.06
CA VAL A 277 7.42 -20.26 -1.81
C VAL A 277 8.13 -20.56 -3.10
N GLU A 278 8.50 -21.83 -3.31
CA GLU A 278 9.01 -22.31 -4.59
C GLU A 278 7.84 -22.76 -5.44
N ASN A 279 7.43 -21.92 -6.38
CA ASN A 279 6.39 -22.26 -7.33
C ASN A 279 6.99 -22.85 -8.60
N MET A 280 6.24 -23.70 -9.32
CA MET A 280 6.70 -24.44 -10.50
C MET A 280 7.94 -25.28 -10.18
N ALA A 281 7.98 -25.88 -8.99
CA ALA A 281 9.14 -26.59 -8.46
C ALA A 281 9.52 -27.82 -9.30
N TRP A 282 8.53 -28.53 -9.81
CA TRP A 282 8.69 -29.66 -10.74
C TRP A 282 7.43 -29.84 -11.56
N PHE A 283 7.55 -30.50 -12.69
CA PHE A 283 6.44 -30.99 -13.53
C PHE A 283 6.25 -32.46 -13.33
N THR A 284 5.02 -32.94 -13.17
CA THR A 284 4.64 -34.35 -13.16
C THR A 284 3.60 -34.59 -14.25
N PRO A 285 3.91 -35.35 -15.28
CA PRO A 285 2.94 -35.75 -16.31
C PRO A 285 1.84 -36.64 -15.71
N THR A 286 0.62 -36.48 -16.17
CA THR A 286 -0.53 -37.30 -15.72
C THR A 286 -0.31 -38.79 -15.99
N GLU A 287 0.36 -39.12 -17.10
CA GLU A 287 0.67 -40.51 -17.53
C GLU A 287 1.79 -41.13 -16.69
N LEU A 288 2.60 -40.32 -16.00
CA LEU A 288 3.75 -40.76 -15.21
C LEU A 288 3.74 -40.06 -13.83
N PRO A 289 2.78 -40.38 -12.96
CA PRO A 289 2.56 -39.65 -11.71
C PRO A 289 3.71 -39.76 -10.70
N GLU A 290 4.56 -40.76 -10.82
CA GLU A 290 5.74 -40.94 -9.96
C GLU A 290 6.96 -40.13 -10.42
N ASN A 291 6.92 -39.60 -11.70
CA ASN A 291 8.06 -38.88 -12.25
C ASN A 291 8.00 -37.38 -11.97
N ARG A 292 9.17 -36.83 -11.65
CA ARG A 292 9.34 -35.37 -11.45
C ARG A 292 10.39 -34.84 -12.42
N TYR A 293 9.99 -33.84 -13.19
CA TYR A 293 10.86 -33.17 -14.16
C TYR A 293 11.10 -31.74 -13.70
N TYR A 294 12.35 -31.37 -13.46
CA TYR A 294 12.75 -30.05 -12.92
C TYR A 294 13.01 -29.06 -14.07
N ILE A 295 11.94 -28.66 -14.77
CA ILE A 295 12.01 -27.83 -15.99
C ILE A 295 12.70 -26.48 -15.72
N PHE A 296 12.44 -25.90 -14.57
CA PHE A 296 12.98 -24.60 -14.16
C PHE A 296 14.18 -24.67 -13.22
N GLY A 297 14.75 -25.84 -13.03
CA GLY A 297 15.83 -26.10 -12.05
C GLY A 297 15.29 -26.80 -10.80
N LYS A 298 16.20 -27.28 -9.97
CA LYS A 298 15.88 -28.09 -8.80
C LYS A 298 16.24 -27.33 -7.52
N GLU A 299 15.27 -27.21 -6.61
CA GLU A 299 15.46 -26.72 -5.23
C GLU A 299 16.10 -25.32 -5.12
N GLY A 300 15.94 -24.45 -6.16
CA GLY A 300 16.61 -23.17 -6.18
C GLY A 300 16.14 -22.22 -5.06
N VAL A 301 14.81 -22.14 -4.83
CA VAL A 301 14.24 -21.31 -3.75
C VAL A 301 14.49 -21.94 -2.38
N LYS A 302 14.51 -23.28 -2.29
CA LYS A 302 14.86 -23.99 -1.07
C LYS A 302 16.29 -23.64 -0.62
N ASN A 303 17.25 -23.69 -1.54
CA ASN A 303 18.64 -23.33 -1.25
C ASN A 303 18.76 -21.85 -0.84
N LEU A 304 17.99 -20.97 -1.49
CA LEU A 304 17.91 -19.56 -1.12
C LEU A 304 17.33 -19.37 0.29
N ALA A 305 16.31 -20.14 0.66
CA ALA A 305 15.70 -20.08 1.98
C ALA A 305 16.69 -20.53 3.07
N GLU A 306 17.44 -21.60 2.83
CA GLU A 306 18.49 -22.09 3.72
C GLU A 306 19.62 -21.06 3.88
N GLU A 307 20.08 -20.44 2.78
CA GLU A 307 21.12 -19.42 2.80
C GLU A 307 20.71 -18.18 3.61
N LEU A 308 19.45 -17.76 3.48
CA LEU A 308 18.91 -16.59 4.17
C LEU A 308 18.39 -16.92 5.58
N ASN A 309 18.44 -18.19 5.99
CA ASN A 309 17.88 -18.68 7.24
C ASN A 309 16.41 -18.27 7.45
N VAL A 310 15.60 -18.38 6.37
CA VAL A 310 14.15 -18.15 6.40
C VAL A 310 13.40 -19.43 6.03
N PRO A 311 12.16 -19.64 6.51
CA PRO A 311 11.39 -20.85 6.20
C PRO A 311 11.10 -21.02 4.71
N LEU A 312 11.20 -22.25 4.19
CA LEU A 312 10.55 -22.65 2.95
C LEU A 312 9.10 -23.07 3.28
N LEU A 313 8.12 -22.24 2.87
CA LEU A 313 6.71 -22.46 3.21
C LEU A 313 6.06 -23.55 2.36
N ALA A 314 6.35 -23.57 1.07
CA ALA A 314 5.82 -24.58 0.17
C ALA A 314 6.71 -24.76 -1.06
N GLN A 315 6.63 -25.95 -1.66
CA GLN A 315 7.04 -26.26 -3.01
C GLN A 315 5.77 -26.67 -3.77
N ILE A 316 5.40 -25.91 -4.80
CA ILE A 316 4.16 -26.08 -5.56
C ILE A 316 4.54 -26.64 -6.93
N PRO A 317 3.94 -27.75 -7.36
CA PRO A 317 4.25 -28.35 -8.66
C PRO A 317 3.72 -27.48 -9.81
N LEU A 318 4.30 -27.64 -10.99
CA LEU A 318 3.75 -27.18 -12.24
C LEU A 318 2.82 -28.27 -12.79
N VAL A 319 1.50 -28.06 -12.66
CA VAL A 319 0.48 -28.98 -13.13
C VAL A 319 -0.59 -28.24 -13.92
N GLN A 320 -1.19 -28.92 -14.91
CA GLN A 320 -2.24 -28.35 -15.74
C GLN A 320 -3.45 -27.91 -14.89
N GLY A 321 -3.76 -28.66 -13.82
CA GLY A 321 -4.87 -28.34 -12.91
C GLY A 321 -4.79 -26.97 -12.28
N ILE A 322 -3.59 -26.42 -12.00
CA ILE A 322 -3.43 -25.05 -11.47
C ILE A 322 -3.84 -24.02 -12.52
N GLN A 323 -3.39 -24.18 -13.77
CA GLN A 323 -3.76 -23.27 -14.86
C GLN A 323 -5.27 -23.32 -15.13
N GLU A 324 -5.83 -24.53 -15.33
CA GLU A 324 -7.26 -24.70 -15.60
C GLU A 324 -8.14 -24.16 -14.46
N SER A 325 -7.75 -24.40 -13.22
CA SER A 325 -8.47 -23.92 -12.05
C SER A 325 -8.48 -22.39 -11.97
N GLY A 326 -7.35 -21.75 -12.29
CA GLY A 326 -7.25 -20.29 -12.35
C GLY A 326 -8.11 -19.70 -13.47
N ASP A 327 -8.11 -20.28 -14.65
CA ASP A 327 -8.89 -19.81 -15.80
C ASP A 327 -10.40 -20.02 -15.62
N LYS A 328 -10.79 -21.09 -14.93
CA LYS A 328 -12.20 -21.38 -14.59
C LYS A 328 -12.71 -20.60 -13.38
N GLY A 329 -11.82 -19.91 -12.66
CA GLY A 329 -12.16 -19.22 -11.41
C GLY A 329 -12.54 -20.16 -10.26
N THR A 330 -11.96 -21.36 -10.25
CA THR A 330 -12.14 -22.40 -9.21
C THR A 330 -10.76 -22.77 -8.64
N PRO A 331 -10.16 -21.93 -7.78
CA PRO A 331 -8.78 -22.09 -7.32
C PRO A 331 -8.46 -23.49 -6.79
N ALA A 332 -7.24 -23.96 -7.07
CA ALA A 332 -6.81 -25.34 -6.83
C ALA A 332 -6.98 -25.81 -5.37
N VAL A 333 -6.85 -24.92 -4.41
CA VAL A 333 -7.05 -25.20 -2.97
C VAL A 333 -8.49 -25.63 -2.64
N LEU A 334 -9.44 -25.42 -3.53
CA LEU A 334 -10.83 -25.87 -3.35
C LEU A 334 -10.96 -27.38 -3.44
N ASP A 335 -10.07 -28.06 -4.18
CA ASP A 335 -9.98 -29.52 -4.23
C ASP A 335 -8.90 -30.03 -3.25
N PRO A 336 -9.27 -30.46 -2.04
CA PRO A 336 -8.30 -30.94 -1.05
C PRO A 336 -7.72 -32.32 -1.37
N SER A 337 -8.21 -33.00 -2.42
CA SER A 337 -7.74 -34.32 -2.85
C SER A 337 -6.65 -34.22 -3.91
N SER A 338 -6.53 -33.11 -4.62
CA SER A 338 -5.50 -32.88 -5.60
C SER A 338 -4.13 -32.61 -4.97
N GLN A 339 -3.06 -32.94 -5.67
CA GLN A 339 -1.68 -32.68 -5.23
C GLN A 339 -1.43 -31.20 -4.97
N GLU A 340 -1.91 -30.35 -5.88
CA GLU A 340 -1.82 -28.90 -5.77
C GLU A 340 -2.66 -28.33 -4.64
N GLY A 341 -3.88 -28.87 -4.43
CA GLY A 341 -4.74 -28.47 -3.31
C GLY A 341 -4.10 -28.78 -1.96
N ILE A 342 -3.50 -29.96 -1.83
CA ILE A 342 -2.73 -30.35 -0.64
C ILE A 342 -1.55 -29.39 -0.42
N ALA A 343 -0.82 -29.03 -1.49
CA ALA A 343 0.31 -28.10 -1.40
C ALA A 343 -0.11 -26.72 -0.91
N PHE A 344 -1.21 -26.17 -1.43
CA PHE A 344 -1.74 -24.87 -1.00
C PHE A 344 -2.35 -24.89 0.42
N MET A 345 -3.02 -25.98 0.81
CA MET A 345 -3.46 -26.14 2.20
C MET A 345 -2.27 -26.23 3.16
N GLY A 346 -1.20 -26.91 2.77
CA GLY A 346 0.05 -26.98 3.50
C GLY A 346 0.71 -25.58 3.67
N LEU A 347 0.66 -24.76 2.62
CA LEU A 347 1.11 -23.36 2.67
C LEU A 347 0.30 -22.56 3.72
N ALA A 348 -1.04 -22.64 3.67
CA ALA A 348 -1.90 -21.94 4.61
C ALA A 348 -1.62 -22.37 6.06
N ALA A 349 -1.53 -23.66 6.33
CA ALA A 349 -1.25 -24.20 7.66
C ALA A 349 0.12 -23.73 8.22
N ARG A 350 1.18 -23.72 7.39
CA ARG A 350 2.50 -23.22 7.79
C ARG A 350 2.48 -21.71 8.03
N THR A 351 1.74 -20.96 7.24
CA THR A 351 1.58 -19.51 7.43
C THR A 351 0.96 -19.22 8.80
N VAL A 352 -0.14 -19.90 9.16
CA VAL A 352 -0.74 -19.80 10.50
C VAL A 352 0.28 -20.13 11.60
N SER A 353 0.97 -21.27 11.48
CA SER A 353 1.96 -21.70 12.48
C SER A 353 3.11 -20.70 12.70
N ILE A 354 3.44 -19.89 11.70
CA ILE A 354 4.50 -18.88 11.82
C ILE A 354 3.94 -17.60 12.45
N CYS A 355 2.73 -17.20 12.08
CA CYS A 355 2.09 -16.01 12.64
C CYS A 355 1.75 -16.19 14.13
N ASP A 356 1.29 -17.37 14.55
CA ASP A 356 0.93 -17.66 15.95
C ASP A 356 2.15 -17.72 16.90
N LYS A 357 3.37 -17.83 16.37
CA LYS A 357 4.61 -17.87 17.15
C LYS A 357 5.22 -16.49 17.41
N LYS A 358 4.70 -15.45 16.76
CA LYS A 358 5.13 -14.06 16.93
C LYS A 358 4.20 -13.33 17.87
#